data_019e78a48dd677cfc1402bbcd5cbd66c
#
_entry.id   019e78a48dd677cfc1402bbcd5cbd66c
#
_cell.length_a   1.000
_cell.length_b   1.000
_cell.length_c   1.000
_cell.angle_alpha   90.00
_cell.angle_beta   90.00
_cell.angle_gamma   90.00
#
_symmetry.space_group_name_H-M   'P 1'
#
loop_
_entity.id
_entity.type
_entity.pdbx_description
1 polymer ?
#
loop_
_entity_poly.entity_id
_entity_poly.type
_entity_poly.pdbx_seq_one_letter_code
_entity_poly.pdbx_strand_id
1 'polypeptide(L)'
;ATDILRDAEKRNEHEQYTFTYDNIRNFKLYNMKYGRNEGDNLLRMIADHLKSSPDRILVARYDNDHFLSLFKRNDVSELTAKKNTVFNSEYKAAGISIKTGIYKVHSKGVEVSHACDMAKVACDTIRDSTVSVMIYDKELEQSVRLENYIVEHFESAMASGHIIPYYQPVVRTISNSLCGTEALARWIDPEIGFIPPADFIPILEKNHLITKLDLFMLEQICINMNNAKKLGHMIVPTSFNLSKQDFVERNMLSEVEKIVSEYGISHDMINVEITESTIMEDPDALMRDIKRFRDGGYQVWM
;
A
#
# COMPACT_ATOMS: atom_id res chain seq x y z
N ALA A 1 -1.56 5.06 -32.75
CA ALA A 1 -0.97 5.97 -31.76
C ALA A 1 0.47 6.35 -32.13
N THR A 2 1.33 5.40 -32.46
CA THR A 2 2.76 5.64 -32.76
C THR A 2 2.98 6.67 -33.84
N ASP A 3 2.28 6.56 -34.98
CA ASP A 3 2.42 7.51 -36.06
C ASP A 3 1.91 8.91 -35.69
N ILE A 4 0.83 8.98 -34.90
CA ILE A 4 0.28 10.26 -34.44
C ILE A 4 1.29 10.97 -33.54
N LEU A 5 1.93 10.27 -32.57
CA LEU A 5 2.94 10.87 -31.70
C LEU A 5 4.18 11.28 -32.49
N ARG A 6 4.67 10.45 -33.43
CA ARG A 6 5.81 10.78 -34.26
C ARG A 6 5.58 12.06 -35.13
N ASP A 7 4.37 12.23 -35.64
CA ASP A 7 4.02 13.42 -36.39
C ASP A 7 3.82 14.64 -35.47
N ALA A 8 3.33 14.45 -34.26
CA ALA A 8 3.25 15.49 -33.22
C ALA A 8 4.64 15.97 -32.78
N GLU A 9 5.59 15.05 -32.62
CA GLU A 9 6.98 15.37 -32.29
C GLU A 9 7.67 16.22 -33.38
N LYS A 10 7.46 15.90 -34.66
CA LYS A 10 7.96 16.71 -35.75
C LYS A 10 7.44 18.15 -35.74
N ARG A 11 6.20 18.34 -35.20
CA ARG A 11 5.57 19.65 -35.08
C ARG A 11 5.80 20.32 -33.72
N ASN A 12 6.54 19.68 -32.79
CA ASN A 12 6.70 20.09 -31.39
C ASN A 12 5.36 20.22 -30.63
N GLU A 13 4.38 19.38 -30.94
CA GLU A 13 3.05 19.34 -30.33
C GLU A 13 2.87 18.13 -29.42
N HIS A 14 3.91 17.34 -29.13
CA HIS A 14 3.81 16.09 -28.37
C HIS A 14 3.29 16.29 -26.94
N GLU A 15 3.61 17.42 -26.29
CA GLU A 15 3.11 17.75 -24.95
C GLU A 15 1.59 18.00 -24.91
N GLN A 16 0.93 18.11 -26.05
CA GLN A 16 -0.53 18.23 -26.14
C GLN A 16 -1.25 16.88 -26.01
N TYR A 17 -0.51 15.77 -25.90
CA TYR A 17 -1.09 14.43 -25.91
C TYR A 17 -1.10 13.81 -24.52
N THR A 18 -2.20 13.10 -24.23
CA THR A 18 -2.44 12.43 -22.95
C THR A 18 -2.97 11.03 -23.22
N PHE A 19 -2.39 10.04 -22.56
CA PHE A 19 -2.89 8.68 -22.50
C PHE A 19 -3.74 8.47 -21.28
N THR A 20 -4.84 7.70 -21.40
CA THR A 20 -5.61 7.22 -20.25
C THR A 20 -5.77 5.73 -20.32
N TYR A 21 -5.69 5.10 -19.14
CA TYR A 21 -6.04 3.72 -18.90
C TYR A 21 -7.26 3.67 -17.99
N ASP A 22 -8.34 3.12 -18.51
CA ASP A 22 -9.64 3.04 -17.82
C ASP A 22 -9.93 1.59 -17.42
N ASN A 23 -10.22 1.35 -16.14
CA ASN A 23 -10.59 0.05 -15.59
C ASN A 23 -11.99 0.13 -15.00
N ILE A 24 -12.86 -0.82 -15.35
CA ILE A 24 -14.25 -0.86 -14.89
C ILE A 24 -14.34 -1.67 -13.61
N ARG A 25 -14.54 -0.98 -12.48
CA ARG A 25 -14.70 -1.65 -11.18
C ARG A 25 -15.98 -2.49 -11.16
N ASN A 26 -15.89 -3.64 -10.47
CA ASN A 26 -17.00 -4.56 -10.25
C ASN A 26 -17.58 -5.22 -11.53
N PHE A 27 -16.88 -5.16 -12.66
CA PHE A 27 -17.34 -5.77 -13.91
C PHE A 27 -17.58 -7.29 -13.78
N LYS A 28 -16.72 -7.99 -13.04
CA LYS A 28 -16.89 -9.42 -12.76
C LYS A 28 -18.18 -9.69 -11.98
N LEU A 29 -18.49 -8.88 -10.96
CA LEU A 29 -19.74 -8.99 -10.19
C LEU A 29 -20.96 -8.66 -11.04
N TYR A 30 -20.84 -7.68 -11.93
CA TYR A 30 -21.89 -7.35 -12.89
C TYR A 30 -22.20 -8.54 -13.80
N ASN A 31 -21.17 -9.18 -14.37
CA ASN A 31 -21.34 -10.39 -15.19
C ASN A 31 -21.96 -11.56 -14.43
N MET A 32 -21.60 -11.72 -13.15
CA MET A 32 -22.23 -12.76 -12.30
C MET A 32 -23.71 -12.51 -12.07
N LYS A 33 -24.11 -11.24 -11.92
CA LYS A 33 -25.50 -10.85 -11.63
C LYS A 33 -26.39 -10.82 -12.87
N TYR A 34 -25.88 -10.30 -14.00
CA TYR A 34 -26.68 -10.01 -15.18
C TYR A 34 -26.34 -10.89 -16.40
N GLY A 35 -25.29 -11.70 -16.31
CA GLY A 35 -24.82 -12.55 -17.38
C GLY A 35 -23.80 -11.88 -18.33
N ARG A 36 -23.05 -12.71 -19.07
CA ARG A 36 -21.97 -12.24 -19.96
C ARG A 36 -22.48 -11.37 -21.11
N ASN A 37 -23.67 -11.68 -21.68
CA ASN A 37 -24.22 -10.90 -22.77
C ASN A 37 -24.50 -9.45 -22.36
N GLU A 38 -25.03 -9.25 -21.16
CA GLU A 38 -25.24 -7.91 -20.61
C GLU A 38 -23.93 -7.21 -20.29
N GLY A 39 -22.90 -7.94 -19.83
CA GLY A 39 -21.56 -7.40 -19.69
C GLY A 39 -20.96 -6.92 -21.01
N ASP A 40 -21.13 -7.68 -22.10
CA ASP A 40 -20.67 -7.26 -23.43
C ASP A 40 -21.46 -6.04 -23.94
N ASN A 41 -22.74 -5.94 -23.66
CA ASN A 41 -23.54 -4.76 -23.97
C ASN A 41 -23.04 -3.54 -23.17
N LEU A 42 -22.78 -3.68 -21.88
CA LEU A 42 -22.19 -2.64 -21.03
C LEU A 42 -20.86 -2.15 -21.60
N LEU A 43 -19.96 -3.06 -21.98
CA LEU A 43 -18.66 -2.69 -22.55
C LEU A 43 -18.79 -1.93 -23.86
N ARG A 44 -19.75 -2.28 -24.74
CA ARG A 44 -20.02 -1.52 -25.97
C ARG A 44 -20.51 -0.11 -25.65
N MET A 45 -21.47 0.02 -24.75
CA MET A 45 -21.99 1.33 -24.30
C MET A 45 -20.86 2.20 -23.74
N ILE A 46 -19.98 1.63 -22.91
CA ILE A 46 -18.79 2.33 -22.38
C ILE A 46 -17.87 2.76 -23.53
N ALA A 47 -17.56 1.86 -24.45
CA ALA A 47 -16.72 2.18 -25.60
C ALA A 47 -17.28 3.32 -26.44
N ASP A 48 -18.60 3.34 -26.68
CA ASP A 48 -19.26 4.37 -27.45
C ASP A 48 -19.28 5.71 -26.69
N HIS A 49 -19.52 5.67 -25.39
CA HIS A 49 -19.40 6.85 -24.54
C HIS A 49 -17.95 7.40 -24.54
N LEU A 50 -16.98 6.52 -24.42
CA LEU A 50 -15.57 6.93 -24.50
C LEU A 50 -15.23 7.57 -25.85
N LYS A 51 -15.77 7.09 -26.98
CA LYS A 51 -15.56 7.65 -28.33
C LYS A 51 -16.26 8.98 -28.54
N SER A 52 -17.29 9.30 -27.78
CA SER A 52 -18.09 10.54 -27.97
C SER A 52 -17.37 11.82 -27.54
N SER A 53 -16.22 11.73 -26.87
CA SER A 53 -15.43 12.91 -26.46
C SER A 53 -14.71 13.51 -27.68
N PRO A 54 -14.88 14.81 -27.99
CA PRO A 54 -14.34 15.43 -29.21
C PRO A 54 -12.81 15.46 -29.25
N ASP A 55 -12.14 15.52 -28.09
CA ASP A 55 -10.68 15.58 -27.99
C ASP A 55 -10.02 14.19 -27.96
N ARG A 56 -10.83 13.11 -27.97
CA ARG A 56 -10.36 11.74 -27.95
C ARG A 56 -10.09 11.24 -29.38
N ILE A 57 -8.82 10.99 -29.68
CA ILE A 57 -8.37 10.60 -31.01
C ILE A 57 -8.49 9.10 -31.22
N LEU A 58 -8.16 8.33 -30.21
CA LEU A 58 -8.17 6.86 -30.26
C LEU A 58 -8.76 6.29 -28.98
N VAL A 59 -9.53 5.20 -29.16
CA VAL A 59 -10.01 4.32 -28.07
C VAL A 59 -9.74 2.89 -28.49
N ALA A 60 -9.13 2.12 -27.64
CA ALA A 60 -8.92 0.69 -27.82
C ALA A 60 -9.33 -0.06 -26.56
N ARG A 61 -10.01 -1.19 -26.71
CA ARG A 61 -10.17 -2.16 -25.63
C ARG A 61 -8.85 -2.89 -25.50
N TYR A 62 -8.23 -2.82 -24.32
CA TYR A 62 -6.92 -3.41 -24.06
C TYR A 62 -7.05 -4.88 -23.63
N ASP A 63 -7.89 -5.11 -22.63
CA ASP A 63 -8.18 -6.43 -22.06
C ASP A 63 -9.53 -6.38 -21.36
N ASN A 64 -10.24 -7.47 -21.28
CA ASN A 64 -11.53 -7.69 -20.57
C ASN A 64 -12.38 -6.42 -20.35
N ASP A 65 -12.16 -5.73 -19.26
CA ASP A 65 -12.84 -4.53 -18.77
C ASP A 65 -11.95 -3.28 -18.76
N HIS A 66 -10.85 -3.30 -19.54
CA HIS A 66 -9.88 -2.20 -19.62
C HIS A 66 -9.89 -1.53 -20.99
N PHE A 67 -9.81 -0.19 -20.98
CA PHE A 67 -9.73 0.63 -22.18
C PHE A 67 -8.51 1.54 -22.13
N LEU A 68 -7.88 1.72 -23.28
CA LEU A 68 -6.84 2.71 -23.50
C LEU A 68 -7.36 3.80 -24.43
N SER A 69 -7.03 5.05 -24.13
CA SER A 69 -7.40 6.17 -24.98
C SER A 69 -6.24 7.13 -25.15
N LEU A 70 -6.21 7.79 -26.31
CA LEU A 70 -5.31 8.89 -26.63
C LEU A 70 -6.12 10.16 -26.86
N PHE A 71 -5.76 11.22 -26.17
CA PHE A 71 -6.37 12.55 -26.30
C PHE A 71 -5.37 13.55 -26.86
N LYS A 72 -5.85 14.50 -27.67
CA LYS A 72 -5.10 15.72 -27.99
C LYS A 72 -5.53 16.81 -27.02
N ARG A 73 -5.09 16.69 -25.77
CA ARG A 73 -5.39 17.64 -24.68
C ARG A 73 -4.37 17.50 -23.56
N ASN A 74 -3.87 18.62 -23.07
CA ASN A 74 -2.96 18.67 -21.93
C ASN A 74 -3.67 18.99 -20.61
N ASP A 75 -4.81 19.68 -20.66
CA ASP A 75 -5.62 19.94 -19.47
C ASP A 75 -6.50 18.74 -19.14
N VAL A 76 -6.14 18.07 -18.05
CA VAL A 76 -6.84 16.88 -17.52
C VAL A 76 -7.93 17.22 -16.52
N SER A 77 -8.08 18.49 -16.12
CA SER A 77 -9.10 18.92 -15.14
C SER A 77 -10.51 18.63 -15.62
N GLU A 78 -10.80 18.86 -16.89
CA GLU A 78 -12.07 18.50 -17.50
C GLU A 78 -12.24 16.98 -17.73
N LEU A 79 -11.14 16.25 -17.98
CA LEU A 79 -11.19 14.78 -18.07
C LEU A 79 -11.59 14.17 -16.73
N THR A 80 -11.09 14.76 -15.63
CA THR A 80 -11.44 14.32 -14.28
C THR A 80 -12.86 14.71 -13.90
N ALA A 81 -13.30 15.94 -14.22
CA ALA A 81 -14.62 16.45 -13.86
C ALA A 81 -15.76 15.77 -14.65
N LYS A 82 -15.62 15.62 -15.96
CA LYS A 82 -16.65 15.01 -16.82
C LYS A 82 -16.83 13.53 -16.60
N LYS A 83 -15.74 12.76 -16.37
CA LYS A 83 -15.86 11.32 -16.08
C LYS A 83 -16.61 11.02 -14.80
N ASN A 84 -16.41 11.85 -13.76
CA ASN A 84 -17.08 11.67 -12.47
C ASN A 84 -18.59 11.97 -12.51
N THR A 85 -19.04 12.85 -13.40
CA THR A 85 -20.45 13.29 -13.42
C THR A 85 -21.35 12.41 -14.28
N VAL A 86 -20.93 12.07 -15.47
CA VAL A 86 -21.78 11.33 -16.43
C VAL A 86 -21.80 9.84 -16.13
N PHE A 87 -20.65 9.24 -15.86
CA PHE A 87 -20.55 7.81 -15.56
C PHE A 87 -21.18 7.45 -14.19
N ASN A 88 -21.06 8.36 -13.20
CA ASN A 88 -21.63 8.10 -11.89
C ASN A 88 -23.17 8.13 -11.84
N SER A 89 -23.85 8.84 -12.74
CA SER A 89 -25.31 8.93 -12.71
C SER A 89 -26.00 7.75 -13.40
N GLU A 90 -25.49 7.26 -14.52
CA GLU A 90 -26.16 6.21 -15.32
C GLU A 90 -25.83 4.79 -14.83
N TYR A 91 -24.61 4.55 -14.34
CA TYR A 91 -24.14 3.19 -14.00
C TYR A 91 -23.97 2.96 -12.50
N LYS A 92 -24.05 3.99 -11.66
CA LYS A 92 -23.94 3.87 -10.20
C LYS A 92 -25.05 2.99 -9.60
N ALA A 93 -26.23 3.01 -10.19
CA ALA A 93 -27.33 2.13 -9.79
C ALA A 93 -27.01 0.63 -10.01
N ALA A 94 -26.10 0.31 -10.94
CA ALA A 94 -25.61 -1.04 -11.18
C ALA A 94 -24.35 -1.40 -10.38
N GLY A 95 -23.84 -0.49 -9.52
CA GLY A 95 -22.61 -0.68 -8.73
C GLY A 95 -21.32 -0.58 -9.57
N ILE A 96 -21.40 -0.06 -10.81
CA ILE A 96 -20.27 0.09 -11.73
C ILE A 96 -19.65 1.48 -11.55
N SER A 97 -18.32 1.52 -11.50
CA SER A 97 -17.53 2.76 -11.55
C SER A 97 -16.28 2.56 -12.39
N ILE A 98 -15.69 3.65 -12.89
CA ILE A 98 -14.45 3.59 -13.66
C ILE A 98 -13.34 4.26 -12.86
N LYS A 99 -12.21 3.58 -12.73
CA LYS A 99 -10.96 4.20 -12.31
C LYS A 99 -10.09 4.46 -13.54
N THR A 100 -9.43 5.61 -13.55
CA THR A 100 -8.66 6.09 -14.68
C THR A 100 -7.27 6.49 -14.23
N GLY A 101 -6.26 5.88 -14.82
CA GLY A 101 -4.89 6.37 -14.78
C GLY A 101 -4.60 7.26 -15.99
N ILE A 102 -3.82 8.30 -15.78
CA ILE A 102 -3.49 9.31 -16.80
C ILE A 102 -1.98 9.46 -16.89
N TYR A 103 -1.47 9.44 -18.11
CA TYR A 103 -0.10 9.80 -18.43
C TYR A 103 -0.06 10.94 -19.43
N LYS A 104 0.59 12.06 -19.07
CA LYS A 104 0.83 13.20 -19.96
C LYS A 104 2.17 13.01 -20.67
N VAL A 105 2.20 13.22 -21.97
CA VAL A 105 3.46 13.17 -22.72
C VAL A 105 4.25 14.44 -22.44
N HIS A 106 5.41 14.31 -21.82
CA HIS A 106 6.26 15.46 -21.41
C HIS A 106 7.55 15.58 -22.23
N SER A 107 7.91 14.55 -22.99
CA SER A 107 9.17 14.53 -23.74
C SER A 107 8.99 13.90 -25.10
N LYS A 108 9.95 14.17 -26.00
CA LYS A 108 10.05 13.49 -27.29
C LYS A 108 10.59 12.07 -27.13
N GLY A 109 10.26 11.20 -28.08
CA GLY A 109 10.74 9.82 -28.09
C GLY A 109 10.02 8.89 -27.11
N VAL A 110 8.88 9.32 -26.56
CA VAL A 110 8.07 8.45 -25.67
C VAL A 110 7.44 7.34 -26.50
N GLU A 111 7.78 6.11 -26.18
CA GLU A 111 7.13 4.94 -26.77
C GLU A 111 5.68 4.83 -26.29
N VAL A 112 4.78 4.48 -27.21
CA VAL A 112 3.35 4.32 -26.89
C VAL A 112 3.11 3.23 -25.83
N SER A 113 3.87 2.13 -25.89
CA SER A 113 3.86 1.07 -24.88
C SER A 113 4.16 1.62 -23.48
N HIS A 114 5.26 2.37 -23.36
CA HIS A 114 5.64 3.01 -22.11
C HIS A 114 4.56 3.98 -21.59
N ALA A 115 4.01 4.83 -22.47
CA ALA A 115 2.94 5.75 -22.07
C ALA A 115 1.68 5.02 -21.57
N CYS A 116 1.33 3.89 -22.20
CA CYS A 116 0.22 3.05 -21.78
C CYS A 116 0.51 2.37 -20.42
N ASP A 117 1.74 1.87 -20.22
CA ASP A 117 2.15 1.24 -18.98
C ASP A 117 2.14 2.24 -17.80
N MET A 118 2.59 3.49 -18.04
CA MET A 118 2.55 4.53 -17.01
C MET A 118 1.11 4.92 -16.65
N ALA A 119 0.22 5.04 -17.64
CA ALA A 119 -1.21 5.26 -17.37
C ALA A 119 -1.84 4.08 -16.61
N LYS A 120 -1.43 2.84 -16.93
CA LYS A 120 -1.88 1.65 -16.20
C LYS A 120 -1.38 1.66 -14.77
N VAL A 121 -0.11 1.93 -14.52
CA VAL A 121 0.48 2.05 -13.17
C VAL A 121 -0.32 3.04 -12.34
N ALA A 122 -0.59 4.25 -12.87
CA ALA A 122 -1.41 5.25 -12.17
C ALA A 122 -2.82 4.72 -11.87
N CYS A 123 -3.45 3.98 -12.79
CA CYS A 123 -4.75 3.37 -12.55
C CYS A 123 -4.71 2.32 -11.43
N ASP A 124 -3.67 1.48 -11.42
CA ASP A 124 -3.54 0.36 -10.47
C ASP A 124 -3.24 0.83 -9.04
N THR A 125 -2.65 2.03 -8.85
CA THR A 125 -2.47 2.63 -7.52
C THR A 125 -3.78 3.11 -6.89
N ILE A 126 -4.85 3.31 -7.67
CA ILE A 126 -6.16 3.73 -7.14
C ILE A 126 -6.81 2.56 -6.39
N ARG A 127 -6.74 2.57 -5.07
CA ARG A 127 -7.38 1.56 -4.19
C ARG A 127 -8.64 2.09 -3.54
N ASP A 128 -8.63 3.37 -3.14
CA ASP A 128 -9.79 4.01 -2.53
C ASP A 128 -10.95 4.11 -3.52
N SER A 129 -12.15 3.71 -3.08
CA SER A 129 -13.37 3.79 -3.88
C SER A 129 -13.83 5.22 -4.13
N THR A 130 -13.37 6.18 -3.33
CA THR A 130 -13.68 7.60 -3.48
C THR A 130 -12.83 8.27 -4.54
N VAL A 131 -11.63 7.73 -4.80
CA VAL A 131 -10.72 8.21 -5.84
C VAL A 131 -11.01 7.49 -7.14
N SER A 132 -11.26 8.23 -8.21
CA SER A 132 -11.55 7.67 -9.53
C SER A 132 -10.48 7.98 -10.59
N VAL A 133 -9.58 8.91 -10.31
CA VAL A 133 -8.55 9.36 -11.26
C VAL A 133 -7.22 9.54 -10.56
N MET A 134 -6.14 9.08 -11.21
CA MET A 134 -4.75 9.27 -10.78
C MET A 134 -3.90 9.67 -11.98
N ILE A 135 -3.03 10.66 -11.78
CA ILE A 135 -2.07 11.10 -12.81
C ILE A 135 -0.71 10.47 -12.48
N TYR A 136 -0.07 9.89 -13.49
CA TYR A 136 1.31 9.48 -13.38
C TYR A 136 2.21 10.71 -13.46
N ASP A 137 2.80 11.08 -12.35
CA ASP A 137 3.75 12.17 -12.22
C ASP A 137 5.03 11.68 -11.51
N LYS A 138 5.95 12.60 -11.26
CA LYS A 138 7.22 12.27 -10.59
C LYS A 138 7.03 11.77 -9.15
N GLU A 139 6.03 12.26 -8.45
CA GLU A 139 5.75 11.84 -7.07
C GLU A 139 5.24 10.40 -7.05
N LEU A 140 4.30 10.08 -7.93
CA LEU A 140 3.81 8.71 -8.08
C LEU A 140 4.91 7.77 -8.56
N GLU A 141 5.75 8.20 -9.52
CA GLU A 141 6.89 7.41 -9.99
C GLU A 141 7.84 7.07 -8.84
N GLN A 142 8.20 8.06 -8.01
CA GLN A 142 9.07 7.86 -6.85
C GLN A 142 8.43 6.94 -5.82
N SER A 143 7.14 7.12 -5.53
CA SER A 143 6.39 6.27 -4.60
C SER A 143 6.36 4.81 -5.07
N VAL A 144 6.08 4.57 -6.35
CA VAL A 144 6.06 3.20 -6.92
C VAL A 144 7.45 2.57 -6.92
N ARG A 145 8.49 3.34 -7.22
CA ARG A 145 9.88 2.86 -7.15
C ARG A 145 10.28 2.50 -5.74
N LEU A 146 9.92 3.34 -4.76
CA LEU A 146 10.20 3.07 -3.34
C LEU A 146 9.43 1.84 -2.85
N GLU A 147 8.15 1.70 -3.22
CA GLU A 147 7.37 0.51 -2.87
C GLU A 147 8.02 -0.78 -3.40
N ASN A 148 8.39 -0.80 -4.67
CA ASN A 148 9.05 -1.96 -5.27
C ASN A 148 10.40 -2.25 -4.59
N TYR A 149 11.21 -1.23 -4.33
CA TYR A 149 12.47 -1.36 -3.63
C TYR A 149 12.31 -1.98 -2.25
N ILE A 150 11.37 -1.45 -1.44
CA ILE A 150 11.09 -1.95 -0.10
C ILE A 150 10.69 -3.43 -0.13
N VAL A 151 9.74 -3.80 -1.01
CA VAL A 151 9.27 -5.19 -1.10
C VAL A 151 10.39 -6.14 -1.54
N GLU A 152 11.21 -5.72 -2.50
CA GLU A 152 12.31 -6.54 -3.03
C GLU A 152 13.45 -6.72 -2.01
N HIS A 153 13.77 -5.68 -1.22
CA HIS A 153 14.95 -5.68 -0.34
C HIS A 153 14.61 -6.00 1.12
N PHE A 154 13.34 -6.09 1.50
CA PHE A 154 12.91 -6.24 2.89
C PHE A 154 13.56 -7.43 3.61
N GLU A 155 13.49 -8.64 3.03
CA GLU A 155 14.04 -9.84 3.66
C GLU A 155 15.57 -9.77 3.78
N SER A 156 16.24 -9.26 2.75
CA SER A 156 17.68 -9.09 2.78
C SER A 156 18.11 -8.01 3.78
N ALA A 157 17.33 -6.96 3.95
CA ALA A 157 17.59 -5.90 4.92
C ALA A 157 17.48 -6.40 6.37
N MET A 158 16.51 -7.26 6.68
CA MET A 158 16.45 -7.92 7.98
C MET A 158 17.68 -8.82 8.21
N ALA A 159 18.00 -9.68 7.25
CA ALA A 159 19.11 -10.62 7.37
C ALA A 159 20.49 -9.92 7.49
N SER A 160 20.66 -8.77 6.85
CA SER A 160 21.90 -7.98 6.86
C SER A 160 22.00 -6.98 8.02
N GLY A 161 20.97 -6.90 8.88
CA GLY A 161 20.95 -5.96 10.00
C GLY A 161 20.77 -4.49 9.58
N HIS A 162 20.17 -4.23 8.43
CA HIS A 162 19.80 -2.88 8.01
C HIS A 162 18.48 -2.43 8.66
N ILE A 163 17.65 -3.39 9.12
CA ILE A 163 16.48 -3.12 9.95
C ILE A 163 16.84 -3.47 11.39
N ILE A 164 16.77 -2.49 12.28
CA ILE A 164 17.16 -2.62 13.68
C ILE A 164 16.16 -1.95 14.62
N PRO A 165 16.01 -2.45 15.86
CA PRO A 165 15.20 -1.78 16.87
C PRO A 165 15.96 -0.57 17.47
N TYR A 166 15.29 0.59 17.47
CA TYR A 166 15.65 1.72 18.31
C TYR A 166 14.73 1.70 19.54
N TYR A 167 15.26 2.11 20.69
CA TYR A 167 14.53 2.05 21.95
C TYR A 167 14.19 3.44 22.45
N GLN A 168 12.91 3.78 22.49
CA GLN A 168 12.43 5.00 23.07
C GLN A 168 12.16 4.79 24.57
N PRO A 169 12.81 5.57 25.47
CA PRO A 169 12.64 5.37 26.90
C PRO A 169 11.25 5.80 27.37
N VAL A 170 10.64 4.97 28.22
CA VAL A 170 9.42 5.26 28.95
C VAL A 170 9.77 5.56 30.41
N VAL A 171 9.41 6.75 30.89
CA VAL A 171 9.74 7.21 32.25
C VAL A 171 8.50 7.45 33.07
N ARG A 172 8.54 7.10 34.35
CA ARG A 172 7.49 7.43 35.32
C ARG A 172 7.58 8.91 35.67
N THR A 173 6.55 9.66 35.39
CA THR A 173 6.49 11.12 35.64
C THR A 173 6.67 11.53 37.09
N ILE A 174 6.22 10.68 38.03
CA ILE A 174 6.30 10.96 39.50
C ILE A 174 7.74 10.81 40.01
N SER A 175 8.46 9.78 39.58
CA SER A 175 9.80 9.44 40.10
C SER A 175 10.93 9.78 39.14
N ASN A 176 10.60 10.19 37.91
CA ASN A 176 11.53 10.44 36.81
C ASN A 176 12.50 9.25 36.56
N SER A 177 12.02 8.03 36.85
CA SER A 177 12.79 6.81 36.67
C SER A 177 12.36 6.08 35.40
N LEU A 178 13.35 5.47 34.71
CA LEU A 178 13.10 4.60 33.55
C LEU A 178 12.26 3.40 34.01
N CYS A 179 11.15 3.13 33.36
CA CYS A 179 10.25 2.03 33.69
C CYS A 179 10.02 1.06 32.53
N GLY A 180 10.46 1.40 31.34
CA GLY A 180 10.34 0.59 30.15
C GLY A 180 10.96 1.26 28.95
N THR A 181 10.91 0.58 27.81
CA THR A 181 11.25 1.12 26.51
C THR A 181 10.22 0.68 25.48
N GLU A 182 10.04 1.47 24.44
CA GLU A 182 9.30 1.09 23.23
C GLU A 182 10.32 0.80 22.10
N ALA A 183 10.21 -0.37 21.49
CA ALA A 183 11.06 -0.76 20.39
C ALA A 183 10.44 -0.33 19.05
N LEU A 184 11.13 0.51 18.34
CA LEU A 184 10.69 1.12 17.09
C LEU A 184 11.61 0.69 15.96
N ALA A 185 11.07 0.09 14.92
CA ALA A 185 11.83 -0.32 13.75
C ALA A 185 12.48 0.89 13.04
N ARG A 186 13.74 0.73 12.67
CA ARG A 186 14.48 1.70 11.85
C ARG A 186 15.16 0.96 10.71
N TRP A 187 14.92 1.41 9.49
CA TRP A 187 15.56 0.86 8.31
C TRP A 187 16.64 1.84 7.83
N ILE A 188 17.90 1.43 7.97
CA ILE A 188 19.07 2.18 7.52
C ILE A 188 19.64 1.44 6.33
N ASP A 189 19.23 1.85 5.15
CA ASP A 189 19.59 1.21 3.90
C ASP A 189 20.94 1.74 3.38
N PRO A 190 21.84 0.87 2.85
CA PRO A 190 23.14 1.30 2.37
C PRO A 190 23.10 2.15 1.09
N GLU A 191 22.03 2.05 0.29
CA GLU A 191 21.89 2.77 -0.98
C GLU A 191 21.01 4.01 -0.86
N ILE A 192 19.85 3.85 -0.20
CA ILE A 192 18.87 4.94 -0.07
C ILE A 192 19.13 5.78 1.18
N GLY A 193 19.78 5.22 2.20
CA GLY A 193 19.96 5.83 3.51
C GLY A 193 18.81 5.51 4.46
N PHE A 194 18.38 6.47 5.29
CA PHE A 194 17.30 6.26 6.24
C PHE A 194 15.93 6.23 5.55
N ILE A 195 15.24 5.09 5.64
CA ILE A 195 13.85 4.92 5.19
C ILE A 195 12.95 5.07 6.43
N PRO A 196 12.10 6.12 6.49
CA PRO A 196 11.22 6.34 7.65
C PRO A 196 10.18 5.23 7.83
N PRO A 197 9.80 4.89 9.08
CA PRO A 197 8.71 3.93 9.34
C PRO A 197 7.40 4.30 8.64
N ALA A 198 7.09 5.58 8.54
CA ALA A 198 5.90 6.07 7.83
C ALA A 198 5.88 5.70 6.34
N ASP A 199 7.04 5.45 5.73
CA ASP A 199 7.15 5.06 4.33
C ASP A 199 7.11 3.53 4.16
N PHE A 200 7.86 2.76 4.99
CA PHE A 200 7.95 1.31 4.76
C PHE A 200 6.85 0.49 5.46
N ILE A 201 6.37 0.89 6.65
CA ILE A 201 5.35 0.12 7.37
C ILE A 201 4.05 -0.03 6.55
N PRO A 202 3.46 1.04 5.98
CA PRO A 202 2.26 0.90 5.14
C PRO A 202 2.47 0.03 3.90
N ILE A 203 3.69 0.02 3.36
CA ILE A 203 4.05 -0.82 2.22
C ILE A 203 4.10 -2.30 2.63
N LEU A 204 4.70 -2.60 3.79
CA LEU A 204 4.75 -3.97 4.32
C LEU A 204 3.36 -4.49 4.69
N GLU A 205 2.51 -3.66 5.31
CA GLU A 205 1.10 -3.98 5.57
C GLU A 205 0.35 -4.30 4.27
N LYS A 206 0.47 -3.43 3.27
CA LYS A 206 -0.15 -3.58 1.96
C LYS A 206 0.24 -4.89 1.26
N ASN A 207 1.47 -5.35 1.45
CA ASN A 207 2.03 -6.54 0.82
C ASN A 207 2.05 -7.78 1.73
N HIS A 208 1.36 -7.75 2.87
CA HIS A 208 1.29 -8.84 3.85
C HIS A 208 2.66 -9.30 4.39
N LEU A 209 3.58 -8.34 4.52
CA LEU A 209 4.94 -8.57 5.02
C LEU A 209 5.13 -8.10 6.47
N ILE A 210 4.18 -7.34 7.01
CA ILE A 210 4.32 -6.68 8.31
C ILE A 210 4.50 -7.68 9.45
N THR A 211 3.79 -8.79 9.44
CA THR A 211 3.93 -9.87 10.45
C THR A 211 5.37 -10.39 10.54
N LYS A 212 6.08 -10.47 9.41
CA LYS A 212 7.50 -10.87 9.42
C LYS A 212 8.36 -9.82 10.13
N LEU A 213 8.07 -8.53 9.93
CA LEU A 213 8.76 -7.44 10.63
C LEU A 213 8.50 -7.52 12.12
N ASP A 214 7.26 -7.68 12.56
CA ASP A 214 6.88 -7.62 13.95
C ASP A 214 7.50 -8.79 14.75
N LEU A 215 7.49 -10.00 14.18
CA LEU A 215 8.18 -11.16 14.78
C LEU A 215 9.71 -11.00 14.76
N PHE A 216 10.29 -10.46 13.69
CA PHE A 216 11.72 -10.14 13.62
C PHE A 216 12.11 -9.12 14.70
N MET A 217 11.33 -8.06 14.88
CA MET A 217 11.57 -7.05 15.92
C MET A 217 11.53 -7.66 17.30
N LEU A 218 10.55 -8.53 17.60
CA LEU A 218 10.48 -9.26 18.88
C LEU A 218 11.74 -10.11 19.09
N GLU A 219 12.18 -10.83 18.08
CA GLU A 219 13.39 -11.66 18.17
C GLU A 219 14.63 -10.78 18.46
N GLN A 220 14.79 -9.64 17.76
CA GLN A 220 15.89 -8.71 18.01
C GLN A 220 15.86 -8.11 19.43
N ILE A 221 14.67 -7.82 19.95
CA ILE A 221 14.49 -7.38 21.35
C ILE A 221 14.99 -8.46 22.31
N CYS A 222 14.57 -9.70 22.14
CA CYS A 222 14.98 -10.83 22.97
C CYS A 222 16.50 -11.06 22.91
N ILE A 223 17.11 -10.99 21.72
CA ILE A 223 18.55 -11.08 21.53
C ILE A 223 19.27 -9.95 22.30
N ASN A 224 18.80 -8.71 22.17
CA ASN A 224 19.42 -7.55 22.82
C ASN A 224 19.28 -7.62 24.34
N MET A 225 18.12 -8.03 24.87
CA MET A 225 17.92 -8.27 26.31
C MET A 225 18.86 -9.36 26.85
N ASN A 226 18.98 -10.46 26.13
CA ASN A 226 19.86 -11.56 26.54
C ASN A 226 21.32 -11.13 26.56
N ASN A 227 21.76 -10.38 25.56
CA ASN A 227 23.10 -9.82 25.50
C ASN A 227 23.36 -8.82 26.63
N ALA A 228 22.41 -7.92 26.92
CA ALA A 228 22.50 -6.98 28.02
C ALA A 228 22.61 -7.70 29.38
N LYS A 229 21.82 -8.75 29.63
CA LYS A 229 21.91 -9.61 30.81
C LYS A 229 23.30 -10.23 30.96
N LYS A 230 23.86 -10.81 29.87
CA LYS A 230 25.21 -11.42 29.89
C LYS A 230 26.30 -10.41 30.23
N LEU A 231 26.13 -9.15 29.87
CA LEU A 231 27.05 -8.06 30.19
C LEU A 231 26.82 -7.44 31.57
N GLY A 232 25.84 -7.95 32.35
CA GLY A 232 25.52 -7.44 33.68
C GLY A 232 24.74 -6.11 33.67
N HIS A 233 24.18 -5.73 32.53
CA HIS A 233 23.36 -4.53 32.45
C HIS A 233 21.95 -4.80 32.97
N MET A 234 21.34 -3.76 33.54
CA MET A 234 19.93 -3.78 33.92
C MET A 234 19.08 -3.75 32.66
N ILE A 235 18.11 -4.62 32.58
CA ILE A 235 17.08 -4.62 31.54
C ILE A 235 15.76 -4.11 32.09
N VAL A 236 14.95 -3.49 31.24
CA VAL A 236 13.61 -3.00 31.56
C VAL A 236 12.59 -3.63 30.60
N PRO A 237 11.32 -3.71 30.99
CA PRO A 237 10.28 -4.15 30.07
C PRO A 237 10.28 -3.35 28.78
N THR A 238 10.14 -4.03 27.65
CA THR A 238 10.14 -3.41 26.33
C THR A 238 8.84 -3.73 25.60
N SER A 239 8.17 -2.70 25.10
CA SER A 239 7.02 -2.86 24.21
C SER A 239 7.44 -2.99 22.77
N PHE A 240 6.70 -3.80 22.02
CA PHE A 240 6.79 -3.92 20.59
C PHE A 240 5.40 -3.87 19.95
N ASN A 241 5.34 -3.37 18.74
CA ASN A 241 4.09 -3.19 18.02
C ASN A 241 3.66 -4.50 17.37
N LEU A 242 2.35 -4.79 17.42
CA LEU A 242 1.68 -5.78 16.60
C LEU A 242 0.67 -5.10 15.69
N SER A 243 0.73 -5.43 14.41
CA SER A 243 -0.18 -4.92 13.41
C SER A 243 -1.52 -5.67 13.43
N LYS A 244 -2.52 -5.09 12.78
CA LYS A 244 -3.83 -5.72 12.61
C LYS A 244 -3.74 -7.09 11.92
N GLN A 245 -2.86 -7.24 10.94
CA GLN A 245 -2.73 -8.48 10.15
C GLN A 245 -2.28 -9.65 11.01
N ASP A 246 -1.55 -9.39 12.10
CA ASP A 246 -1.06 -10.40 13.04
C ASP A 246 -2.17 -11.17 13.73
N PHE A 247 -3.32 -10.52 13.93
CA PHE A 247 -4.49 -11.12 14.58
C PHE A 247 -5.42 -11.86 13.61
N VAL A 248 -5.28 -11.64 12.31
CA VAL A 248 -6.16 -12.25 11.29
C VAL A 248 -5.59 -13.57 10.76
N GLU A 249 -4.27 -13.64 10.56
CA GLU A 249 -3.66 -14.71 9.76
C GLU A 249 -3.07 -15.85 10.59
N ARG A 250 -2.74 -15.64 11.90
CA ARG A 250 -2.00 -16.61 12.72
C ARG A 250 -2.43 -16.62 14.19
N ASN A 251 -2.10 -17.71 14.87
CA ASN A 251 -2.10 -17.72 16.34
C ASN A 251 -0.87 -16.96 16.85
N MET A 252 -0.93 -15.62 16.81
CA MET A 252 0.20 -14.74 17.12
C MET A 252 0.76 -14.98 18.51
N LEU A 253 -0.08 -15.27 19.52
CA LEU A 253 0.39 -15.62 20.85
C LEU A 253 1.39 -16.78 20.84
N SER A 254 1.11 -17.83 20.07
CA SER A 254 2.00 -19.01 19.98
C SER A 254 3.35 -18.67 19.34
N GLU A 255 3.38 -17.79 18.33
CA GLU A 255 4.63 -17.35 17.71
C GLU A 255 5.45 -16.48 18.69
N VAL A 256 4.81 -15.57 19.40
CA VAL A 256 5.42 -14.74 20.43
C VAL A 256 5.98 -15.61 21.57
N GLU A 257 5.20 -16.55 22.11
CA GLU A 257 5.63 -17.47 23.17
C GLU A 257 6.85 -18.31 22.74
N LYS A 258 6.86 -18.78 21.50
CA LYS A 258 7.99 -19.53 20.95
C LYS A 258 9.27 -18.72 20.99
N ILE A 259 9.24 -17.49 20.47
CA ILE A 259 10.43 -16.61 20.44
C ILE A 259 10.85 -16.26 21.87
N VAL A 260 9.94 -15.79 22.72
CA VAL A 260 10.24 -15.36 24.10
C VAL A 260 10.84 -16.51 24.93
N SER A 261 10.29 -17.72 24.78
CA SER A 261 10.77 -18.93 25.46
C SER A 261 12.15 -19.36 24.96
N GLU A 262 12.42 -19.28 23.65
CA GLU A 262 13.70 -19.67 23.05
C GLU A 262 14.87 -18.86 23.64
N TYR A 263 14.65 -17.55 23.90
CA TYR A 263 15.64 -16.67 24.48
C TYR A 263 15.61 -16.61 26.01
N GLY A 264 14.68 -17.32 26.67
CA GLY A 264 14.56 -17.35 28.12
C GLY A 264 14.20 -16.00 28.74
N ILE A 265 13.42 -15.20 28.05
CA ILE A 265 12.93 -13.90 28.52
C ILE A 265 11.62 -14.14 29.29
N SER A 266 11.46 -13.48 30.44
CA SER A 266 10.23 -13.52 31.20
C SER A 266 9.13 -12.71 30.52
N HIS A 267 7.87 -13.20 30.56
CA HIS A 267 6.73 -12.58 29.87
C HIS A 267 6.45 -11.15 30.34
N ASP A 268 6.71 -10.83 31.60
CA ASP A 268 6.59 -9.49 32.19
C ASP A 268 7.62 -8.49 31.66
N MET A 269 8.63 -8.96 30.91
CA MET A 269 9.62 -8.12 30.24
C MET A 269 9.24 -7.74 28.81
N ILE A 270 8.17 -8.32 28.29
CA ILE A 270 7.67 -8.04 26.92
C ILE A 270 6.25 -7.49 27.02
N ASN A 271 6.06 -6.29 26.52
CA ASN A 271 4.74 -5.66 26.41
C ASN A 271 4.31 -5.65 24.94
N VAL A 272 3.06 -6.01 24.71
CA VAL A 272 2.45 -5.97 23.38
C VAL A 272 1.72 -4.65 23.20
N GLU A 273 2.04 -3.92 22.12
CA GLU A 273 1.36 -2.68 21.77
C GLU A 273 0.52 -2.88 20.51
N ILE A 274 -0.76 -2.50 20.60
CA ILE A 274 -1.73 -2.68 19.51
C ILE A 274 -2.21 -1.31 19.06
N THR A 275 -2.11 -1.01 17.78
CA THR A 275 -2.50 0.28 17.23
C THR A 275 -4.03 0.46 17.17
N GLU A 276 -4.52 1.71 17.32
CA GLU A 276 -5.95 2.04 17.28
C GLU A 276 -6.66 1.57 15.99
N SER A 277 -5.95 1.56 14.86
CA SER A 277 -6.49 1.09 13.57
C SER A 277 -6.90 -0.38 13.58
N THR A 278 -6.34 -1.17 14.47
CA THR A 278 -6.64 -2.60 14.66
C THR A 278 -8.04 -2.83 15.24
N ILE A 279 -8.60 -1.86 15.96
CA ILE A 279 -9.85 -2.00 16.73
C ILE A 279 -11.11 -1.97 15.83
N MET A 280 -11.04 -1.40 14.64
CA MET A 280 -12.24 -0.95 13.90
C MET A 280 -13.01 -2.04 13.15
N GLU A 281 -12.47 -3.22 12.84
CA GLU A 281 -13.14 -4.20 11.97
C GLU A 281 -13.83 -5.35 12.73
N ASP A 282 -13.19 -5.96 13.71
CA ASP A 282 -13.78 -6.98 14.59
C ASP A 282 -13.32 -6.79 16.03
N PRO A 283 -13.98 -5.89 16.78
CA PRO A 283 -13.61 -5.61 18.17
C PRO A 283 -13.67 -6.84 19.06
N ASP A 284 -14.60 -7.76 18.82
CA ASP A 284 -14.78 -8.95 19.67
C ASP A 284 -13.65 -9.96 19.46
N ALA A 285 -13.19 -10.15 18.22
CA ALA A 285 -12.02 -10.99 17.93
C ALA A 285 -10.77 -10.43 18.57
N LEU A 286 -10.51 -9.14 18.41
CA LEU A 286 -9.38 -8.45 19.01
C LEU A 286 -9.39 -8.56 20.54
N MET A 287 -10.54 -8.35 21.18
CA MET A 287 -10.68 -8.48 22.65
C MET A 287 -10.42 -9.90 23.14
N ARG A 288 -10.77 -10.94 22.37
CA ARG A 288 -10.40 -12.33 22.69
C ARG A 288 -8.89 -12.54 22.65
N ASP A 289 -8.21 -11.98 21.64
CA ASP A 289 -6.76 -12.14 21.52
C ASP A 289 -6.00 -11.33 22.59
N ILE A 290 -6.44 -10.10 22.89
CA ILE A 290 -5.92 -9.31 24.02
C ILE A 290 -6.04 -10.11 25.34
N LYS A 291 -7.19 -10.74 25.56
CA LYS A 291 -7.38 -11.58 26.76
C LYS A 291 -6.40 -12.75 26.78
N ARG A 292 -6.19 -13.44 25.64
CA ARG A 292 -5.25 -14.56 25.54
C ARG A 292 -3.82 -14.13 25.85
N PHE A 293 -3.36 -12.97 25.35
CA PHE A 293 -2.05 -12.42 25.70
C PHE A 293 -1.94 -12.12 27.20
N ARG A 294 -2.96 -11.50 27.79
CA ARG A 294 -2.99 -11.21 29.24
C ARG A 294 -3.00 -12.47 30.09
N ASP A 295 -3.79 -13.47 29.70
CA ASP A 295 -3.83 -14.78 30.38
C ASP A 295 -2.49 -15.51 30.27
N GLY A 296 -1.73 -15.29 29.18
CA GLY A 296 -0.36 -15.76 28.95
C GLY A 296 0.72 -14.98 29.72
N GLY A 297 0.34 -13.94 30.48
CA GLY A 297 1.27 -13.17 31.32
C GLY A 297 1.88 -11.94 30.69
N TYR A 298 1.46 -11.58 29.46
CA TYR A 298 1.91 -10.37 28.77
C TYR A 298 1.09 -9.14 29.16
N GLN A 299 1.71 -7.98 29.21
CA GLN A 299 0.98 -6.72 29.28
C GLN A 299 0.60 -6.29 27.86
N VAL A 300 -0.64 -5.83 27.69
CA VAL A 300 -1.14 -5.33 26.40
C VAL A 300 -1.57 -3.88 26.55
N TRP A 301 -0.97 -3.02 25.74
CA TRP A 301 -1.21 -1.57 25.66
C TRP A 301 -1.90 -1.23 24.34
N MET A 302 -2.63 -0.09 24.34
CA MET A 302 -3.35 0.46 23.17
C MET A 302 -3.14 1.97 23.13
#